data_00fe3090b54f19289d9be1c191a602ba
#
_entry.id   00fe3090b54f19289d9be1c191a602ba
#
_cell.length_a   1.000
_cell.length_b   1.000
_cell.length_c   1.000
_cell.angle_alpha   90.00
_cell.angle_beta   90.00
_cell.angle_gamma   90.00
#
_symmetry.space_group_name_H-M   'P 1'
#
loop_
_entity.id
_entity.type
_entity.pdbx_description
1 polymer ?
#
loop_
_entity_poly.entity_id
_entity_poly.type
_entity_poly.pdbx_seq_one_letter_code
_entity_poly.pdbx_strand_id
1 'polypeptide(L)'
;FKDKSLWREGMTYERLMSEMDKELQIKGLINSWTYPIRGRIDMLLTGIRTPLGIKLYGDNNEVLEELASKIEQKLKGLDLTQNISADKSNSGYFLNIDIKQDALSRYGLSKKEILDTVSFGVGGLGVGTFVDGLKRHSVSMRINSNQRDSIESIRELKVKTKLGFLPLNIFADIEFSESASVIKSEKGMKVSFIYITPKSGVSSEEYKNAAKEIIKDMEFPSSYYYEFAGESEYLESAKERLTLIVPIVVLAIFVLIYFALRDLTNSLIVFFTLPFAILGGLLYIDYLNFNLSVALVVGFLALLGIAAETAIVMIIYLQEAVNEKSSSFKDAIIRGSALRLRPKLMTVFSILGGLIPIMYIDGVGSEVMQRIAAPMLGGIVTSAFLTLFLIPILYSLRKDSTIAK
;
A
#
# COMPACT_ATOMS: atom_id res chain seq x y z
N PHE A 1 -19.95 -10.12 -5.73
CA PHE A 1 -21.07 -9.74 -4.86
C PHE A 1 -22.27 -9.28 -5.71
N LYS A 2 -23.48 -9.35 -5.12
CA LYS A 2 -24.65 -8.70 -5.72
C LYS A 2 -24.50 -7.18 -5.69
N ASP A 3 -25.24 -6.48 -6.53
CA ASP A 3 -25.31 -5.02 -6.51
C ASP A 3 -25.70 -4.51 -5.10
N LYS A 4 -25.14 -3.38 -4.66
CA LYS A 4 -25.39 -2.81 -3.33
C LYS A 4 -26.88 -2.55 -3.07
N SER A 5 -27.63 -2.23 -4.11
CA SER A 5 -29.09 -2.02 -4.05
C SER A 5 -29.88 -3.28 -3.63
N LEU A 6 -29.28 -4.45 -3.79
CA LEU A 6 -29.85 -5.75 -3.41
C LEU A 6 -29.36 -6.25 -2.04
N TRP A 7 -28.57 -5.45 -1.34
CA TRP A 7 -28.10 -5.83 -0.02
C TRP A 7 -29.17 -5.60 1.04
N ARG A 8 -29.03 -6.31 2.17
CA ARG A 8 -29.87 -6.12 3.34
C ARG A 8 -29.73 -4.70 3.88
N GLU A 9 -30.79 -4.12 4.39
CA GLU A 9 -30.79 -2.77 4.96
C GLU A 9 -29.71 -2.64 6.06
N GLY A 10 -28.93 -1.57 6.00
CA GLY A 10 -27.81 -1.33 6.92
C GLY A 10 -26.59 -2.23 6.72
N MET A 11 -26.50 -2.97 5.60
CA MET A 11 -25.33 -3.77 5.28
C MET A 11 -24.21 -2.90 4.69
N THR A 12 -23.02 -2.94 5.31
CA THR A 12 -21.80 -2.32 4.81
C THR A 12 -20.79 -3.41 4.43
N TYR A 13 -19.72 -3.04 3.74
CA TYR A 13 -18.62 -3.98 3.44
C TYR A 13 -17.99 -4.55 4.71
N GLU A 14 -17.76 -3.71 5.72
CA GLU A 14 -17.18 -4.13 6.99
C GLU A 14 -18.06 -5.13 7.72
N ARG A 15 -19.37 -4.88 7.74
CA ARG A 15 -20.34 -5.79 8.34
C ARG A 15 -20.40 -7.11 7.58
N LEU A 16 -20.39 -7.05 6.25
CA LEU A 16 -20.37 -8.24 5.40
C LEU A 16 -19.10 -9.06 5.65
N MET A 17 -17.92 -8.42 5.68
CA MET A 17 -16.66 -9.11 5.99
C MET A 17 -16.67 -9.74 7.38
N SER A 18 -17.22 -9.06 8.39
CA SER A 18 -17.33 -9.59 9.75
C SER A 18 -18.26 -10.80 9.82
N GLU A 19 -19.40 -10.78 9.10
CA GLU A 19 -20.31 -11.93 9.03
C GLU A 19 -19.65 -13.11 8.30
N MET A 20 -18.99 -12.85 7.16
CA MET A 20 -18.26 -13.89 6.41
C MET A 20 -17.11 -14.49 7.24
N ASP A 21 -16.38 -13.67 7.99
CA ASP A 21 -15.29 -14.13 8.84
C ASP A 21 -15.77 -15.07 9.95
N LYS A 22 -16.94 -14.81 10.52
CA LYS A 22 -17.57 -15.68 11.53
C LYS A 22 -18.06 -17.01 10.94
N GLU A 23 -18.66 -16.98 9.76
CA GLU A 23 -19.23 -18.17 9.12
C GLU A 23 -18.15 -19.07 8.48
N LEU A 24 -17.03 -18.52 8.07
CA LEU A 24 -15.96 -19.25 7.36
C LEU A 24 -14.80 -19.65 8.29
N GLN A 25 -15.08 -20.01 9.53
CA GLN A 25 -14.08 -20.50 10.48
C GLN A 25 -13.74 -21.98 10.19
N ILE A 26 -12.68 -22.19 9.40
CA ILE A 26 -12.19 -23.54 9.05
C ILE A 26 -10.94 -23.83 9.88
N LYS A 27 -10.93 -24.95 10.63
CA LYS A 27 -9.77 -25.35 11.43
C LYS A 27 -8.52 -25.47 10.56
N GLY A 28 -7.45 -24.81 10.96
CA GLY A 28 -6.16 -24.80 10.24
C GLY A 28 -6.05 -23.76 9.13
N LEU A 29 -7.11 -22.97 8.85
CA LEU A 29 -7.08 -21.85 7.93
C LEU A 29 -7.31 -20.53 8.68
N ILE A 30 -6.65 -19.49 8.23
CA ILE A 30 -6.82 -18.12 8.74
C ILE A 30 -7.34 -17.26 7.60
N ASN A 31 -8.48 -16.60 7.86
CA ASN A 31 -9.08 -15.72 6.85
C ASN A 31 -8.29 -14.43 6.75
N SER A 32 -8.05 -13.98 5.52
CA SER A 32 -7.51 -12.66 5.22
C SER A 32 -8.40 -11.99 4.19
N TRP A 33 -9.04 -10.89 4.58
CA TRP A 33 -9.97 -10.16 3.73
C TRP A 33 -9.26 -8.97 3.10
N THR A 34 -9.12 -8.98 1.78
CA THR A 34 -8.45 -7.92 1.03
C THR A 34 -9.27 -7.47 -0.17
N TYR A 35 -9.21 -6.18 -0.48
CA TYR A 35 -9.77 -5.68 -1.74
C TYR A 35 -8.84 -6.05 -2.89
N PRO A 36 -9.38 -6.48 -4.06
CA PRO A 36 -8.57 -7.01 -5.16
C PRO A 36 -7.45 -6.07 -5.62
N ILE A 37 -7.74 -4.78 -5.79
CA ILE A 37 -6.77 -3.78 -6.25
C ILE A 37 -5.87 -3.35 -5.09
N ARG A 38 -6.43 -3.03 -3.93
CA ARG A 38 -5.67 -2.59 -2.76
C ARG A 38 -4.67 -3.66 -2.32
N GLY A 39 -5.11 -4.91 -2.16
CA GLY A 39 -4.21 -6.00 -1.77
C GLY A 39 -3.09 -6.27 -2.80
N ARG A 40 -3.34 -5.99 -4.09
CA ARG A 40 -2.31 -6.06 -5.13
C ARG A 40 -1.29 -4.92 -5.01
N ILE A 41 -1.75 -3.71 -4.76
CA ILE A 41 -0.89 -2.53 -4.55
C ILE A 41 -0.06 -2.72 -3.28
N ASP A 42 -0.69 -3.12 -2.18
CA ASP A 42 -0.01 -3.36 -0.90
C ASP A 42 1.09 -4.43 -1.06
N MET A 43 0.78 -5.54 -1.73
CA MET A 43 1.75 -6.59 -2.02
C MET A 43 2.93 -6.10 -2.87
N LEU A 44 2.69 -5.23 -3.87
CA LEU A 44 3.76 -4.70 -4.73
C LEU A 44 4.64 -3.68 -3.99
N LEU A 45 4.07 -2.93 -3.07
CA LEU A 45 4.78 -1.88 -2.33
C LEU A 45 5.51 -2.42 -1.11
N THR A 46 4.91 -3.35 -0.38
CA THR A 46 5.39 -3.79 0.95
C THR A 46 5.79 -5.26 1.00
N GLY A 47 5.47 -6.04 -0.04
CA GLY A 47 5.67 -7.49 -0.08
C GLY A 47 4.62 -8.30 0.67
N ILE A 48 3.68 -7.68 1.36
CA ILE A 48 2.60 -8.33 2.12
C ILE A 48 1.21 -7.93 1.60
N ARG A 49 0.22 -8.83 1.79
CA ARG A 49 -1.16 -8.62 1.32
C ARG A 49 -2.10 -8.11 2.41
N THR A 50 -1.66 -8.12 3.66
CA THR A 50 -2.42 -7.62 4.80
C THR A 50 -2.14 -6.15 5.04
N PRO A 51 -3.06 -5.40 5.67
CA PRO A 51 -2.86 -3.98 5.97
C PRO A 51 -1.60 -3.71 6.79
N LEU A 52 -1.24 -4.66 7.66
CA LEU A 52 -0.07 -4.60 8.52
C LEU A 52 0.65 -5.95 8.55
N GLY A 53 1.94 -5.95 8.76
CA GLY A 53 2.73 -7.15 9.00
C GLY A 53 4.05 -6.84 9.67
N ILE A 54 4.72 -7.90 10.07
CA ILE A 54 6.07 -7.84 10.62
C ILE A 54 6.94 -8.72 9.75
N LYS A 55 8.04 -8.16 9.26
CA LYS A 55 9.13 -8.86 8.58
C LYS A 55 10.20 -9.18 9.62
N LEU A 56 10.49 -10.43 9.82
CA LEU A 56 11.53 -10.91 10.74
C LEU A 56 12.71 -11.42 9.95
N TYR A 57 13.87 -10.82 10.13
CA TYR A 57 15.11 -11.13 9.41
C TYR A 57 16.06 -11.96 10.25
N GLY A 58 16.76 -12.91 9.63
CA GLY A 58 17.75 -13.75 10.29
C GLY A 58 18.45 -14.70 9.32
N ASP A 59 19.36 -15.52 9.82
CA ASP A 59 20.18 -16.43 9.05
C ASP A 59 19.66 -17.89 9.03
N ASN A 60 18.86 -18.29 10.05
CA ASN A 60 18.31 -19.64 10.17
C ASN A 60 16.77 -19.62 10.11
N ASN A 61 16.17 -20.45 9.21
CA ASN A 61 14.72 -20.53 9.05
C ASN A 61 14.00 -21.10 10.28
N GLU A 62 14.59 -22.07 10.98
CA GLU A 62 13.98 -22.69 12.15
C GLU A 62 13.84 -21.67 13.29
N VAL A 63 14.89 -20.88 13.53
CA VAL A 63 14.87 -19.81 14.53
C VAL A 63 13.89 -18.70 14.13
N LEU A 64 13.83 -18.36 12.83
CA LEU A 64 12.85 -17.38 12.32
C LEU A 64 11.42 -17.85 12.57
N GLU A 65 11.13 -19.12 12.33
CA GLU A 65 9.79 -19.69 12.54
C GLU A 65 9.42 -19.74 14.02
N GLU A 66 10.37 -20.10 14.89
CA GLU A 66 10.16 -20.11 16.35
C GLU A 66 9.86 -18.69 16.87
N LEU A 67 10.67 -17.70 16.47
CA LEU A 67 10.46 -16.31 16.85
C LEU A 67 9.15 -15.75 16.28
N ALA A 68 8.83 -16.05 15.02
CA ALA A 68 7.58 -15.63 14.40
C ALA A 68 6.36 -16.22 15.13
N SER A 69 6.42 -17.50 15.53
CA SER A 69 5.37 -18.16 16.31
C SER A 69 5.22 -17.55 17.71
N LYS A 70 6.32 -17.18 18.38
CA LYS A 70 6.29 -16.48 19.67
C LYS A 70 5.64 -15.11 19.56
N ILE A 71 5.97 -14.35 18.51
CA ILE A 71 5.36 -13.04 18.23
C ILE A 71 3.86 -13.22 17.93
N GLU A 72 3.49 -14.21 17.09
CA GLU A 72 2.09 -14.52 16.81
C GLU A 72 1.29 -14.79 18.09
N GLN A 73 1.81 -15.63 18.98
CA GLN A 73 1.13 -15.98 20.24
C GLN A 73 0.95 -14.76 21.15
N LYS A 74 1.97 -13.92 21.29
CA LYS A 74 1.88 -12.70 22.12
C LYS A 74 0.89 -11.68 21.55
N LEU A 75 0.93 -11.44 20.25
CA LEU A 75 0.07 -10.45 19.60
C LEU A 75 -1.36 -10.96 19.40
N LYS A 76 -1.58 -12.28 19.40
CA LYS A 76 -2.93 -12.87 19.39
C LYS A 76 -3.75 -12.50 20.62
N GLY A 77 -3.08 -12.28 21.76
CA GLY A 77 -3.70 -11.82 23.01
C GLY A 77 -4.04 -10.32 23.03
N LEU A 78 -3.60 -9.54 22.05
CA LEU A 78 -3.87 -8.11 21.98
C LEU A 78 -5.29 -7.86 21.50
N ASP A 79 -6.04 -7.07 22.27
CA ASP A 79 -7.47 -6.78 22.00
C ASP A 79 -7.72 -6.06 20.66
N LEU A 80 -6.67 -5.46 20.09
CA LEU A 80 -6.70 -4.78 18.80
C LEU A 80 -6.57 -5.73 17.59
N THR A 81 -6.26 -7.02 17.81
CA THR A 81 -6.04 -8.02 16.76
C THR A 81 -7.36 -8.66 16.33
N GLN A 82 -7.66 -8.61 15.04
CA GLN A 82 -8.71 -9.42 14.44
C GLN A 82 -8.16 -10.78 14.03
N ASN A 83 -7.12 -10.78 13.17
CA ASN A 83 -6.45 -12.00 12.72
C ASN A 83 -4.94 -11.78 12.70
N ILE A 84 -4.19 -12.81 13.07
CA ILE A 84 -2.73 -12.85 12.98
C ILE A 84 -2.27 -14.24 12.55
N SER A 85 -1.27 -14.29 11.68
CA SER A 85 -0.66 -15.52 11.21
C SER A 85 0.81 -15.34 10.91
N ALA A 86 1.64 -16.16 11.53
CA ALA A 86 3.04 -16.29 11.13
C ALA A 86 3.16 -17.19 9.89
N ASP A 87 4.14 -16.86 9.04
CA ASP A 87 4.49 -17.67 7.89
C ASP A 87 5.16 -18.97 8.38
N LYS A 88 4.56 -20.10 8.02
CA LYS A 88 5.09 -21.43 8.35
C LYS A 88 5.86 -21.94 7.15
N SER A 89 7.15 -21.73 7.15
CA SER A 89 8.02 -22.20 6.08
C SER A 89 8.30 -23.70 6.14
N ASN A 90 8.36 -24.29 7.34
CA ASN A 90 8.64 -25.72 7.56
C ASN A 90 7.37 -26.60 7.43
N SER A 91 6.62 -26.43 6.35
CA SER A 91 5.40 -27.22 6.10
C SER A 91 5.54 -28.17 4.92
N GLY A 92 6.72 -28.27 4.35
CA GLY A 92 7.01 -29.16 3.22
C GLY A 92 7.47 -30.53 3.72
N TYR A 93 6.79 -31.59 3.26
CA TYR A 93 7.28 -32.95 3.38
C TYR A 93 8.10 -33.30 2.14
N PHE A 94 9.35 -33.69 2.37
CA PHE A 94 10.29 -34.05 1.29
C PHE A 94 10.72 -35.49 1.46
N LEU A 95 10.87 -36.17 0.34
CA LEU A 95 11.53 -37.47 0.26
C LEU A 95 12.99 -37.21 -0.15
N ASN A 96 13.87 -37.31 0.82
CA ASN A 96 15.31 -37.18 0.58
C ASN A 96 15.88 -38.53 0.09
N ILE A 97 16.67 -38.48 -0.96
CA ILE A 97 17.30 -39.65 -1.57
C ILE A 97 18.80 -39.35 -1.61
N ASP A 98 19.51 -39.84 -0.61
CA ASP A 98 20.93 -39.67 -0.45
C ASP A 98 21.70 -40.79 -1.10
N ILE A 99 22.45 -40.49 -2.14
CA ILE A 99 23.14 -41.47 -3.00
C ILE A 99 24.47 -41.89 -2.38
N LYS A 100 24.66 -43.20 -2.20
CA LYS A 100 25.88 -43.81 -1.68
C LYS A 100 26.97 -43.93 -2.75
N GLN A 101 27.96 -43.03 -2.70
CA GLN A 101 29.02 -42.97 -3.71
C GLN A 101 29.84 -44.29 -3.82
N ASP A 102 30.05 -44.95 -2.68
CA ASP A 102 30.79 -46.25 -2.63
C ASP A 102 30.04 -47.37 -3.35
N ALA A 103 28.70 -47.38 -3.22
CA ALA A 103 27.89 -48.35 -3.95
C ALA A 103 27.93 -48.10 -5.47
N LEU A 104 27.85 -46.80 -5.88
CA LEU A 104 27.97 -46.46 -7.30
C LEU A 104 29.29 -46.93 -7.89
N SER A 105 30.39 -46.66 -7.20
CA SER A 105 31.74 -47.06 -7.64
C SER A 105 31.88 -48.57 -7.80
N ARG A 106 31.30 -49.34 -6.87
CA ARG A 106 31.34 -50.83 -6.84
C ARG A 106 30.59 -51.47 -8.02
N TYR A 107 29.47 -50.86 -8.45
CA TYR A 107 28.63 -51.34 -9.54
C TYR A 107 28.89 -50.66 -10.88
N GLY A 108 29.83 -49.68 -10.92
CA GLY A 108 30.17 -48.91 -12.10
C GLY A 108 29.03 -48.05 -12.65
N LEU A 109 28.25 -47.48 -11.75
CA LEU A 109 27.13 -46.59 -12.06
C LEU A 109 27.51 -45.13 -11.80
N SER A 110 26.91 -44.24 -12.55
CA SER A 110 27.00 -42.79 -12.32
C SER A 110 25.85 -42.31 -11.45
N LYS A 111 26.07 -41.22 -10.72
CA LYS A 111 24.99 -40.51 -9.96
C LYS A 111 23.82 -40.17 -10.87
N LYS A 112 24.08 -39.80 -12.12
CA LYS A 112 23.06 -39.45 -13.09
C LYS A 112 22.09 -40.58 -13.38
N GLU A 113 22.59 -41.83 -13.53
CA GLU A 113 21.76 -43.01 -13.83
C GLU A 113 20.78 -43.29 -12.69
N ILE A 114 21.18 -43.06 -11.42
CA ILE A 114 20.30 -43.20 -10.28
C ILE A 114 19.25 -42.08 -10.28
N LEU A 115 19.68 -40.83 -10.48
CA LEU A 115 18.76 -39.68 -10.52
C LEU A 115 17.75 -39.78 -11.66
N ASP A 116 18.19 -40.27 -12.85
CA ASP A 116 17.29 -40.50 -13.99
C ASP A 116 16.26 -41.59 -13.65
N THR A 117 16.67 -42.66 -12.96
CA THR A 117 15.74 -43.71 -12.49
C THR A 117 14.73 -43.21 -11.51
N VAL A 118 15.14 -42.35 -10.53
CA VAL A 118 14.25 -41.74 -9.55
C VAL A 118 13.30 -40.73 -10.22
N SER A 119 13.83 -39.88 -11.07
CA SER A 119 13.06 -38.87 -11.80
C SER A 119 11.98 -39.52 -12.67
N PHE A 120 12.34 -40.58 -13.39
CA PHE A 120 11.42 -41.35 -14.20
C PHE A 120 10.38 -42.10 -13.33
N GLY A 121 10.88 -42.81 -12.30
CA GLY A 121 10.06 -43.69 -11.48
C GLY A 121 9.04 -42.90 -10.62
N VAL A 122 9.51 -41.92 -9.89
CA VAL A 122 8.71 -41.16 -8.90
C VAL A 122 8.12 -39.88 -9.51
N GLY A 123 8.95 -39.08 -10.17
CA GLY A 123 8.55 -37.75 -10.70
C GLY A 123 7.73 -37.85 -11.99
N GLY A 124 8.11 -38.73 -12.87
CA GLY A 124 7.60 -38.82 -14.23
C GLY A 124 8.44 -38.03 -15.23
N LEU A 125 8.76 -38.67 -16.38
CA LEU A 125 9.52 -38.06 -17.46
C LEU A 125 8.57 -37.56 -18.55
N GLY A 126 8.72 -36.31 -18.97
CA GLY A 126 8.05 -35.75 -20.14
C GLY A 126 8.67 -36.34 -21.39
N VAL A 127 7.94 -37.17 -22.13
CA VAL A 127 8.44 -37.89 -23.32
C VAL A 127 8.06 -37.21 -24.63
N GLY A 128 7.15 -36.24 -24.60
CA GLY A 128 6.75 -35.50 -25.79
C GLY A 128 5.52 -34.62 -25.58
N THR A 129 5.07 -34.02 -26.67
CA THR A 129 3.84 -33.22 -26.70
C THR A 129 2.96 -33.76 -27.85
N PHE A 130 1.74 -34.13 -27.54
CA PHE A 130 0.71 -34.46 -28.51
C PHE A 130 -0.08 -33.18 -28.88
N VAL A 131 -0.15 -32.91 -30.17
CA VAL A 131 -0.84 -31.73 -30.71
C VAL A 131 -2.17 -32.19 -31.33
N ASP A 132 -3.27 -31.65 -30.77
CA ASP A 132 -4.63 -31.86 -31.26
C ASP A 132 -5.24 -30.52 -31.66
N GLY A 133 -5.18 -30.19 -32.94
CA GLY A 133 -5.59 -28.86 -33.42
C GLY A 133 -4.79 -27.74 -32.77
N LEU A 134 -5.47 -26.86 -32.02
CA LEU A 134 -4.86 -25.76 -31.23
C LEU A 134 -4.44 -26.18 -29.82
N LYS A 135 -4.81 -27.37 -29.38
CA LYS A 135 -4.49 -27.87 -28.06
C LYS A 135 -3.14 -28.61 -28.08
N ARG A 136 -2.38 -28.42 -27.02
CA ARG A 136 -1.08 -29.11 -26.80
C ARG A 136 -1.17 -29.88 -25.50
N HIS A 137 -1.03 -31.17 -25.58
CA HIS A 137 -1.06 -32.09 -24.44
C HIS A 137 0.35 -32.60 -24.17
N SER A 138 0.88 -32.41 -22.98
CA SER A 138 2.15 -33.00 -22.56
C SER A 138 1.95 -34.48 -22.30
N VAL A 139 2.82 -35.29 -22.90
CA VAL A 139 2.88 -36.73 -22.68
C VAL A 139 3.98 -37.02 -21.67
N SER A 140 3.61 -37.61 -20.54
CA SER A 140 4.56 -38.01 -19.48
C SER A 140 4.47 -39.50 -19.21
N MET A 141 5.59 -40.09 -18.88
CA MET A 141 5.69 -41.48 -18.50
C MET A 141 6.29 -41.62 -17.10
N ARG A 142 5.68 -42.43 -16.27
CA ARG A 142 6.18 -42.79 -14.94
C ARG A 142 5.69 -44.16 -14.52
N ILE A 143 6.25 -44.69 -13.42
CA ILE A 143 5.85 -46.00 -12.87
C ILE A 143 4.41 -45.93 -12.33
N ASN A 144 3.76 -47.13 -12.29
CA ASN A 144 2.42 -47.27 -11.76
C ASN A 144 2.36 -46.77 -10.29
N SER A 145 1.19 -46.20 -9.90
CA SER A 145 0.97 -45.65 -8.58
C SER A 145 1.32 -46.62 -7.46
N ASN A 146 0.89 -47.87 -7.58
CA ASN A 146 1.11 -48.91 -6.56
C ASN A 146 2.60 -49.25 -6.31
N GLN A 147 3.50 -48.83 -7.18
CA GLN A 147 4.95 -49.07 -7.05
C GLN A 147 5.70 -47.81 -6.52
N ARG A 148 4.99 -46.77 -6.14
CA ARG A 148 5.56 -45.50 -5.67
C ARG A 148 4.71 -44.80 -4.59
N ASP A 149 3.75 -45.52 -4.00
CA ASP A 149 2.81 -44.98 -2.99
C ASP A 149 3.36 -45.05 -1.55
N SER A 150 4.46 -45.78 -1.34
CA SER A 150 5.14 -45.92 -0.07
C SER A 150 6.65 -45.79 -0.18
N ILE A 151 7.32 -45.48 0.93
CA ILE A 151 8.80 -45.44 0.98
C ILE A 151 9.36 -46.80 0.62
N GLU A 152 8.76 -47.88 1.09
CA GLU A 152 9.17 -49.26 0.85
C GLU A 152 9.12 -49.57 -0.67
N SER A 153 8.05 -49.19 -1.34
CA SER A 153 7.92 -49.34 -2.79
C SER A 153 8.99 -48.56 -3.55
N ILE A 154 9.35 -47.37 -3.07
CA ILE A 154 10.40 -46.54 -3.68
C ILE A 154 11.79 -47.14 -3.43
N ARG A 155 12.03 -47.70 -2.25
CA ARG A 155 13.29 -48.41 -1.93
C ARG A 155 13.52 -49.61 -2.83
N GLU A 156 12.44 -50.26 -3.28
CA GLU A 156 12.48 -51.44 -4.17
C GLU A 156 12.52 -51.11 -5.68
N LEU A 157 12.50 -49.81 -6.03
CA LEU A 157 12.65 -49.36 -7.40
C LEU A 157 13.86 -50.00 -8.05
N LYS A 158 13.66 -50.58 -9.25
CA LYS A 158 14.69 -51.33 -9.94
C LYS A 158 15.62 -50.41 -10.74
N VAL A 159 16.87 -50.37 -10.31
CA VAL A 159 17.98 -49.73 -11.02
C VAL A 159 18.65 -50.72 -11.95
N LYS A 160 18.85 -50.35 -13.23
CA LYS A 160 19.55 -51.19 -14.21
C LYS A 160 21.05 -51.11 -13.94
N THR A 161 21.69 -52.27 -13.76
CA THR A 161 23.15 -52.42 -13.62
C THR A 161 23.70 -53.38 -14.65
N LYS A 162 25.01 -53.50 -14.76
CA LYS A 162 25.67 -54.52 -15.60
C LYS A 162 25.37 -55.95 -15.14
N LEU A 163 25.01 -56.15 -13.89
CA LEU A 163 24.68 -57.45 -13.29
C LEU A 163 23.18 -57.76 -13.28
N GLY A 164 22.37 -56.94 -13.91
CA GLY A 164 20.91 -57.05 -13.89
C GLY A 164 20.24 -55.90 -13.12
N PHE A 165 18.98 -56.10 -12.72
CA PHE A 165 18.21 -55.10 -11.97
C PHE A 165 18.38 -55.29 -10.45
N LEU A 166 18.82 -54.23 -9.79
CA LEU A 166 18.99 -54.18 -8.34
C LEU A 166 18.08 -53.10 -7.73
N PRO A 167 17.63 -53.28 -6.47
CA PRO A 167 16.77 -52.28 -5.80
C PRO A 167 17.53 -51.01 -5.45
N LEU A 168 16.82 -49.86 -5.45
CA LEU A 168 17.37 -48.53 -5.22
C LEU A 168 18.03 -48.38 -3.85
N ASN A 169 17.53 -49.09 -2.80
CA ASN A 169 18.06 -49.01 -1.45
C ASN A 169 19.54 -49.45 -1.32
N ILE A 170 20.07 -50.22 -2.31
CA ILE A 170 21.50 -50.53 -2.36
C ILE A 170 22.32 -49.27 -2.67
N PHE A 171 21.78 -48.35 -3.46
CA PHE A 171 22.47 -47.19 -4.01
C PHE A 171 22.13 -45.88 -3.29
N ALA A 172 21.03 -45.83 -2.52
CA ALA A 172 20.60 -44.63 -1.83
C ALA A 172 19.92 -44.93 -0.51
N ASP A 173 20.07 -44.03 0.44
CA ASP A 173 19.24 -43.95 1.63
C ASP A 173 18.03 -43.05 1.34
N ILE A 174 16.85 -43.48 1.76
CA ILE A 174 15.59 -42.83 1.44
C ILE A 174 14.87 -42.56 2.74
N GLU A 175 14.65 -41.29 3.02
CA GLU A 175 14.04 -40.82 4.27
C GLU A 175 13.06 -39.69 4.03
N PHE A 176 11.98 -39.63 4.82
CA PHE A 176 11.13 -38.44 4.89
C PHE A 176 11.80 -37.39 5.78
N SER A 177 11.77 -36.16 5.31
CA SER A 177 12.15 -35.00 6.13
C SER A 177 11.11 -33.89 6.02
N GLU A 178 10.89 -33.20 7.11
CA GLU A 178 10.20 -31.92 7.10
C GLU A 178 11.24 -30.82 6.84
N SER A 179 10.96 -29.96 5.89
CA SER A 179 11.84 -28.85 5.57
C SER A 179 11.02 -27.66 5.05
N ALA A 180 11.67 -26.51 4.91
CA ALA A 180 11.04 -25.33 4.37
C ALA A 180 10.59 -25.56 2.93
N SER A 181 9.28 -25.47 2.68
CA SER A 181 8.72 -25.56 1.32
C SER A 181 9.05 -24.32 0.49
N VAL A 182 9.22 -23.16 1.13
CA VAL A 182 9.61 -21.89 0.52
C VAL A 182 10.57 -21.16 1.44
N ILE A 183 11.71 -20.77 0.94
CA ILE A 183 12.67 -19.88 1.62
C ILE A 183 12.55 -18.51 0.98
N LYS A 184 12.11 -17.53 1.77
CA LYS A 184 12.00 -16.13 1.35
C LYS A 184 13.27 -15.38 1.77
N SER A 185 13.72 -14.47 0.92
CA SER A 185 14.86 -13.59 1.22
C SER A 185 14.59 -12.18 0.74
N GLU A 186 15.02 -11.21 1.54
CA GLU A 186 14.92 -9.79 1.25
C GLU A 186 16.17 -9.09 1.82
N LYS A 187 16.68 -8.10 1.11
CA LYS A 187 17.90 -7.35 1.51
C LYS A 187 19.12 -8.27 1.77
N GLY A 188 19.21 -9.43 1.12
CA GLY A 188 20.29 -10.40 1.29
C GLY A 188 20.19 -11.29 2.53
N MET A 189 19.13 -11.20 3.32
CA MET A 189 18.85 -12.03 4.48
C MET A 189 17.60 -12.89 4.28
N LYS A 190 17.51 -14.01 4.98
CA LYS A 190 16.25 -14.76 5.04
C LYS A 190 15.22 -13.98 5.82
N VAL A 191 13.97 -14.07 5.41
CA VAL A 191 12.85 -13.33 6.01
C VAL A 191 11.66 -14.24 6.26
N SER A 192 11.04 -14.12 7.44
CA SER A 192 9.73 -14.68 7.77
C SER A 192 8.72 -13.54 7.95
N PHE A 193 7.50 -13.76 7.46
CA PHE A 193 6.44 -12.77 7.52
C PHE A 193 5.40 -13.12 8.59
N ILE A 194 4.95 -12.13 9.32
CA ILE A 194 3.82 -12.23 10.22
C ILE A 194 2.74 -11.30 9.67
N TYR A 195 1.64 -11.88 9.23
CA TYR A 195 0.51 -11.17 8.63
C TYR A 195 -0.47 -10.77 9.73
N ILE A 196 -0.86 -9.50 9.73
CA ILE A 196 -1.70 -8.92 10.79
C ILE A 196 -2.88 -8.20 10.17
N THR A 197 -4.07 -8.50 10.66
CA THR A 197 -5.30 -7.76 10.34
C THR A 197 -5.81 -7.15 11.65
N PRO A 198 -5.71 -5.82 11.84
CA PRO A 198 -6.28 -5.14 12.98
C PRO A 198 -7.82 -5.21 12.98
N LYS A 199 -8.44 -5.07 14.14
CA LYS A 199 -9.90 -4.93 14.25
C LYS A 199 -10.38 -3.68 13.50
N SER A 200 -11.63 -3.71 13.05
CA SER A 200 -12.27 -2.57 12.39
C SER A 200 -12.24 -1.34 13.29
N GLY A 201 -11.82 -0.18 12.74
CA GLY A 201 -11.68 1.06 13.48
C GLY A 201 -10.32 1.29 14.13
N VAL A 202 -9.44 0.29 14.20
CA VAL A 202 -8.08 0.43 14.72
C VAL A 202 -7.15 0.86 13.59
N SER A 203 -6.39 1.94 13.80
CA SER A 203 -5.42 2.40 12.81
C SER A 203 -4.16 1.52 12.81
N SER A 204 -3.51 1.39 11.64
CA SER A 204 -2.24 0.63 11.54
C SER A 204 -1.14 1.21 12.45
N GLU A 205 -1.15 2.51 12.70
CA GLU A 205 -0.17 3.17 13.56
C GLU A 205 -0.43 2.89 15.05
N GLU A 206 -1.69 2.90 15.48
CA GLU A 206 -2.09 2.54 16.84
C GLU A 206 -1.71 1.09 17.15
N TYR A 207 -2.03 0.17 16.24
CA TYR A 207 -1.64 -1.23 16.37
C TYR A 207 -0.13 -1.41 16.43
N LYS A 208 0.63 -0.75 15.54
CA LYS A 208 2.10 -0.78 15.49
C LYS A 208 2.70 -0.35 16.83
N ASN A 209 2.18 0.70 17.46
CA ASN A 209 2.67 1.20 18.75
C ASN A 209 2.40 0.20 19.86
N ALA A 210 1.20 -0.36 19.94
CA ALA A 210 0.85 -1.40 20.92
C ALA A 210 1.68 -2.68 20.71
N ALA A 211 1.88 -3.11 19.47
CA ALA A 211 2.70 -4.27 19.15
C ALA A 211 4.18 -4.06 19.49
N LYS A 212 4.73 -2.85 19.27
CA LYS A 212 6.11 -2.52 19.64
C LYS A 212 6.37 -2.70 21.13
N GLU A 213 5.47 -2.26 22.00
CA GLU A 213 5.60 -2.42 23.45
C GLU A 213 5.62 -3.90 23.86
N ILE A 214 4.83 -4.75 23.22
CA ILE A 214 4.80 -6.19 23.52
C ILE A 214 6.06 -6.90 23.01
N ILE A 215 6.58 -6.50 21.83
CA ILE A 215 7.76 -7.15 21.23
C ILE A 215 9.04 -6.66 21.87
N LYS A 216 9.06 -5.45 22.44
CA LYS A 216 10.24 -4.86 23.11
C LYS A 216 10.79 -5.76 24.22
N ASP A 217 9.92 -6.48 24.93
CA ASP A 217 10.29 -7.41 26.00
C ASP A 217 10.75 -8.79 25.50
N MET A 218 10.91 -8.95 24.20
CA MET A 218 11.38 -10.21 23.60
C MET A 218 12.89 -10.12 23.33
N GLU A 219 13.61 -11.18 23.73
CA GLU A 219 15.03 -11.32 23.39
C GLU A 219 15.18 -11.86 21.96
N PHE A 220 15.93 -11.14 21.14
CA PHE A 220 16.33 -11.56 19.81
C PHE A 220 17.81 -11.94 19.80
N PRO A 221 18.22 -13.04 19.12
CA PRO A 221 19.63 -13.30 18.88
C PRO A 221 20.29 -12.15 18.11
N SER A 222 21.58 -11.96 18.27
CA SER A 222 22.32 -10.77 17.82
C SER A 222 22.22 -10.48 16.31
N SER A 223 21.90 -11.47 15.47
CA SER A 223 21.74 -11.30 14.01
C SER A 223 20.28 -11.19 13.57
N TYR A 224 19.32 -11.19 14.50
CA TYR A 224 17.90 -11.15 14.21
C TYR A 224 17.29 -9.79 14.56
N TYR A 225 16.49 -9.27 13.63
CA TYR A 225 15.75 -8.02 13.84
C TYR A 225 14.42 -8.07 13.12
N TYR A 226 13.52 -7.15 13.46
CA TYR A 226 12.22 -7.05 12.83
C TYR A 226 11.94 -5.66 12.30
N GLU A 227 11.14 -5.59 11.25
CA GLU A 227 10.60 -4.35 10.67
C GLU A 227 9.08 -4.49 10.54
N PHE A 228 8.36 -3.40 10.82
CA PHE A 228 6.95 -3.35 10.48
C PHE A 228 6.80 -3.05 9.00
N ALA A 229 5.90 -3.75 8.33
CA ALA A 229 5.60 -3.60 6.92
C ALA A 229 4.10 -3.43 6.70
N GLY A 230 3.72 -2.93 5.52
CA GLY A 230 2.34 -2.67 5.15
C GLY A 230 2.02 -1.19 5.04
N GLU A 231 0.76 -0.83 5.27
CA GLU A 231 0.29 0.55 5.12
C GLU A 231 1.08 1.55 5.98
N SER A 232 1.53 1.14 7.17
CA SER A 232 2.33 1.99 8.06
C SER A 232 3.71 2.33 7.49
N GLU A 233 4.39 1.40 6.82
CA GLU A 233 5.69 1.64 6.18
C GLU A 233 5.55 2.62 5.01
N TYR A 234 4.51 2.42 4.20
CA TYR A 234 4.21 3.34 3.10
C TYR A 234 3.88 4.74 3.60
N LEU A 235 3.06 4.86 4.65
CA LEU A 235 2.72 6.15 5.25
C LEU A 235 3.94 6.84 5.86
N GLU A 236 4.83 6.11 6.51
CA GLU A 236 6.07 6.65 7.08
C GLU A 236 7.02 7.16 5.98
N SER A 237 7.26 6.37 4.94
CA SER A 237 8.04 6.78 3.76
C SER A 237 7.41 7.96 3.01
N ALA A 238 6.09 7.97 2.89
CA ALA A 238 5.36 9.09 2.29
C ALA A 238 5.46 10.35 3.14
N LYS A 239 5.36 10.23 4.48
CA LYS A 239 5.50 11.34 5.42
C LYS A 239 6.89 11.96 5.34
N GLU A 240 7.95 11.16 5.30
CA GLU A 240 9.31 11.65 5.14
C GLU A 240 9.48 12.45 3.84
N ARG A 241 9.00 11.90 2.72
CA ARG A 241 9.04 12.59 1.42
C ARG A 241 8.21 13.87 1.41
N LEU A 242 7.00 13.84 1.97
CA LEU A 242 6.13 15.01 2.06
C LEU A 242 6.71 16.10 2.96
N THR A 243 7.39 15.74 4.04
CA THR A 243 8.08 16.69 4.93
C THR A 243 9.14 17.50 4.19
N LEU A 244 9.77 16.92 3.18
CA LEU A 244 10.71 17.61 2.31
C LEU A 244 10.01 18.37 1.16
N ILE A 245 9.04 17.72 0.50
CA ILE A 245 8.41 18.26 -0.72
C ILE A 245 7.48 19.45 -0.41
N VAL A 246 6.69 19.38 0.65
CA VAL A 246 5.70 20.43 0.99
C VAL A 246 6.37 21.80 1.19
N PRO A 247 7.43 21.97 2.00
CA PRO A 247 8.13 23.25 2.12
C PRO A 247 8.71 23.76 0.80
N ILE A 248 9.25 22.88 -0.05
CA ILE A 248 9.80 23.24 -1.35
C ILE A 248 8.68 23.78 -2.26
N VAL A 249 7.53 23.11 -2.29
CA VAL A 249 6.37 23.56 -3.10
C VAL A 249 5.83 24.88 -2.58
N VAL A 250 5.69 25.06 -1.27
CA VAL A 250 5.23 26.31 -0.65
C VAL A 250 6.20 27.46 -0.98
N LEU A 251 7.51 27.21 -0.92
CA LEU A 251 8.53 28.18 -1.30
C LEU A 251 8.44 28.52 -2.80
N ALA A 252 8.27 27.50 -3.65
CA ALA A 252 8.10 27.72 -5.09
C ALA A 252 6.86 28.55 -5.41
N ILE A 253 5.73 28.29 -4.74
CA ILE A 253 4.51 29.11 -4.85
C ILE A 253 4.81 30.54 -4.46
N PHE A 254 5.50 30.79 -3.34
CA PHE A 254 5.86 32.16 -2.92
C PHE A 254 6.74 32.87 -3.94
N VAL A 255 7.75 32.19 -4.48
CA VAL A 255 8.65 32.74 -5.52
C VAL A 255 7.86 33.08 -6.79
N LEU A 256 6.95 32.20 -7.23
CA LEU A 256 6.10 32.46 -8.40
C LEU A 256 5.16 33.64 -8.17
N ILE A 257 4.56 33.76 -6.98
CA ILE A 257 3.73 34.93 -6.60
C ILE A 257 4.56 36.22 -6.67
N TYR A 258 5.79 36.17 -6.16
CA TYR A 258 6.70 37.35 -6.21
C TYR A 258 7.05 37.74 -7.64
N PHE A 259 7.36 36.79 -8.50
CA PHE A 259 7.65 37.09 -9.94
C PHE A 259 6.43 37.65 -10.68
N ALA A 260 5.23 37.18 -10.33
CA ALA A 260 3.98 37.65 -10.93
C ALA A 260 3.63 39.08 -10.50
N LEU A 261 3.78 39.42 -9.23
CA LEU A 261 3.37 40.70 -8.67
C LEU A 261 4.52 41.76 -8.66
N ARG A 262 5.78 41.32 -8.71
CA ARG A 262 6.98 42.16 -8.61
C ARG A 262 6.98 43.12 -7.42
N ASP A 263 6.28 42.82 -6.37
CA ASP A 263 6.14 43.58 -5.14
C ASP A 263 6.06 42.64 -3.94
N LEU A 264 7.06 42.72 -3.07
CA LEU A 264 7.17 41.84 -1.90
C LEU A 264 5.97 41.97 -0.97
N THR A 265 5.44 43.17 -0.73
CA THR A 265 4.32 43.41 0.17
C THR A 265 3.03 42.78 -0.35
N ASN A 266 2.74 42.95 -1.63
CA ASN A 266 1.57 42.33 -2.24
C ASN A 266 1.71 40.81 -2.30
N SER A 267 2.94 40.32 -2.55
CA SER A 267 3.23 38.88 -2.51
C SER A 267 3.00 38.27 -1.12
N LEU A 268 3.40 38.99 -0.06
CA LEU A 268 3.15 38.56 1.32
C LEU A 268 1.65 38.58 1.65
N ILE A 269 0.90 39.60 1.21
CA ILE A 269 -0.57 39.62 1.39
C ILE A 269 -1.19 38.35 0.79
N VAL A 270 -0.87 38.03 -0.46
CA VAL A 270 -1.37 36.82 -1.12
C VAL A 270 -0.95 35.57 -0.35
N PHE A 271 0.33 35.45 0.00
CA PHE A 271 0.87 34.28 0.67
C PHE A 271 0.21 34.02 2.03
N PHE A 272 0.00 35.04 2.85
CA PHE A 272 -0.66 34.93 4.15
C PHE A 272 -2.16 34.65 4.06
N THR A 273 -2.79 34.83 2.89
CA THR A 273 -4.18 34.43 2.69
C THR A 273 -4.35 32.94 2.35
N LEU A 274 -3.29 32.26 1.87
CA LEU A 274 -3.37 30.84 1.48
C LEU A 274 -3.75 29.88 2.64
N PRO A 275 -3.22 30.01 3.87
CA PRO A 275 -3.61 29.15 5.00
C PRO A 275 -5.12 29.15 5.28
N PHE A 276 -5.80 30.25 5.02
CA PHE A 276 -7.25 30.32 5.21
C PHE A 276 -8.03 29.49 4.17
N ALA A 277 -7.50 29.30 2.97
CA ALA A 277 -8.08 28.39 1.99
C ALA A 277 -7.99 26.93 2.48
N ILE A 278 -6.90 26.58 3.18
CA ILE A 278 -6.74 25.25 3.79
C ILE A 278 -7.81 24.98 4.84
N LEU A 279 -8.20 25.99 5.64
CA LEU A 279 -9.25 25.84 6.67
C LEU A 279 -10.56 25.28 6.09
N GLY A 280 -11.02 25.79 4.95
CA GLY A 280 -12.23 25.28 4.32
C GLY A 280 -12.12 23.83 3.88
N GLY A 281 -10.94 23.46 3.36
CA GLY A 281 -10.63 22.06 3.04
C GLY A 281 -10.64 21.17 4.28
N LEU A 282 -10.04 21.62 5.39
CA LEU A 282 -10.02 20.86 6.66
C LEU A 282 -11.43 20.67 7.23
N LEU A 283 -12.25 21.72 7.26
CA LEU A 283 -13.64 21.62 7.74
C LEU A 283 -14.46 20.62 6.90
N TYR A 284 -14.27 20.60 5.60
CA TYR A 284 -15.00 19.69 4.73
C TYR A 284 -14.54 18.25 4.88
N ILE A 285 -13.23 18.02 5.07
CA ILE A 285 -12.65 16.70 5.35
C ILE A 285 -13.16 16.16 6.68
N ASP A 286 -13.21 16.98 7.72
CA ASP A 286 -13.75 16.63 9.04
C ASP A 286 -15.23 16.24 8.94
N TYR A 287 -16.02 17.03 8.21
CA TYR A 287 -17.43 16.70 7.93
C TYR A 287 -17.61 15.35 7.24
N LEU A 288 -16.69 14.98 6.33
CA LEU A 288 -16.72 13.70 5.63
C LEU A 288 -16.09 12.54 6.43
N ASN A 289 -15.52 12.80 7.60
CA ASN A 289 -14.78 11.85 8.43
C ASN A 289 -13.64 11.15 7.65
N PHE A 290 -12.92 11.87 6.80
CA PHE A 290 -11.80 11.33 6.06
C PHE A 290 -10.51 11.38 6.89
N ASN A 291 -9.86 10.23 7.06
CA ASN A 291 -8.54 10.17 7.69
C ASN A 291 -7.47 10.81 6.79
N LEU A 292 -6.49 11.48 7.40
CA LEU A 292 -5.35 12.06 6.71
C LEU A 292 -4.64 11.00 5.85
N SER A 293 -4.41 11.33 4.58
CA SER A 293 -3.76 10.45 3.61
C SER A 293 -2.93 11.28 2.62
N VAL A 294 -2.02 10.61 1.92
CA VAL A 294 -1.21 11.24 0.85
C VAL A 294 -2.10 11.90 -0.21
N ALA A 295 -3.21 11.28 -0.56
CA ALA A 295 -4.17 11.82 -1.53
C ALA A 295 -4.78 13.16 -1.08
N LEU A 296 -5.10 13.30 0.22
CA LEU A 296 -5.56 14.56 0.79
C LEU A 296 -4.50 15.67 0.72
N VAL A 297 -3.24 15.33 1.03
CA VAL A 297 -2.13 16.32 0.94
C VAL A 297 -1.95 16.80 -0.49
N VAL A 298 -2.02 15.91 -1.48
CA VAL A 298 -1.99 16.29 -2.91
C VAL A 298 -3.16 17.23 -3.25
N GLY A 299 -4.36 16.94 -2.75
CA GLY A 299 -5.52 17.82 -2.93
C GLY A 299 -5.32 19.22 -2.31
N PHE A 300 -4.70 19.32 -1.13
CA PHE A 300 -4.34 20.60 -0.53
C PHE A 300 -3.28 21.36 -1.34
N LEU A 301 -2.27 20.68 -1.87
CA LEU A 301 -1.26 21.33 -2.74
C LEU A 301 -1.89 21.91 -4.02
N ALA A 302 -2.83 21.16 -4.63
CA ALA A 302 -3.57 21.64 -5.78
C ALA A 302 -4.47 22.86 -5.42
N LEU A 303 -5.13 22.82 -4.26
CA LEU A 303 -5.91 23.93 -3.74
C LEU A 303 -5.09 25.20 -3.55
N LEU A 304 -3.88 25.07 -2.98
CA LEU A 304 -2.96 26.22 -2.81
C LEU A 304 -2.62 26.89 -4.14
N GLY A 305 -2.39 26.10 -5.21
CA GLY A 305 -2.14 26.62 -6.55
C GLY A 305 -3.31 27.46 -7.08
N ILE A 306 -4.54 26.94 -6.99
CA ILE A 306 -5.77 27.64 -7.42
C ILE A 306 -6.04 28.89 -6.56
N ALA A 307 -5.82 28.78 -5.26
CA ALA A 307 -5.99 29.91 -4.36
C ALA A 307 -4.99 31.04 -4.64
N ALA A 308 -3.72 30.69 -4.90
CA ALA A 308 -2.67 31.64 -5.27
C ALA A 308 -2.99 32.35 -6.61
N GLU A 309 -3.36 31.60 -7.64
CA GLU A 309 -3.76 32.16 -8.95
C GLU A 309 -4.86 33.21 -8.80
N THR A 310 -5.92 32.84 -8.09
CA THR A 310 -7.08 33.73 -7.93
C THR A 310 -6.76 34.96 -7.09
N ALA A 311 -5.88 34.83 -6.09
CA ALA A 311 -5.43 35.94 -5.26
C ALA A 311 -4.50 36.91 -6.03
N ILE A 312 -3.57 36.41 -6.86
CA ILE A 312 -2.71 37.23 -7.73
C ILE A 312 -3.57 38.10 -8.64
N VAL A 313 -4.53 37.47 -9.33
CA VAL A 313 -5.40 38.19 -10.25
C VAL A 313 -6.21 39.28 -9.54
N MET A 314 -6.69 39.04 -8.32
CA MET A 314 -7.37 40.07 -7.52
C MET A 314 -6.46 41.28 -7.24
N ILE A 315 -5.22 41.05 -6.82
CA ILE A 315 -4.25 42.13 -6.58
C ILE A 315 -3.97 42.95 -7.86
N ILE A 316 -3.82 42.29 -9.01
CA ILE A 316 -3.61 42.96 -10.29
C ILE A 316 -4.76 43.90 -10.63
N TYR A 317 -6.03 43.45 -10.50
CA TYR A 317 -7.21 44.29 -10.70
C TYR A 317 -7.31 45.47 -9.73
N LEU A 318 -6.92 45.26 -8.46
CA LEU A 318 -6.88 46.33 -7.47
C LEU A 318 -5.80 47.36 -7.82
N GLN A 319 -4.61 46.93 -8.28
CA GLN A 319 -3.54 47.79 -8.72
C GLN A 319 -3.97 48.64 -9.94
N GLU A 320 -4.62 47.97 -10.91
CA GLU A 320 -5.09 48.62 -12.13
C GLU A 320 -6.16 49.67 -11.84
N ALA A 321 -7.15 49.33 -11.03
CA ALA A 321 -8.19 50.25 -10.62
C ALA A 321 -7.66 51.48 -9.83
N VAL A 322 -6.64 51.30 -9.00
CA VAL A 322 -5.99 52.39 -8.27
C VAL A 322 -5.12 53.28 -9.18
N ASN A 323 -4.51 52.72 -10.21
CA ASN A 323 -3.65 53.45 -11.18
C ASN A 323 -4.48 54.33 -12.14
N GLU A 324 -5.76 54.01 -12.38
CA GLU A 324 -6.65 54.79 -13.29
C GLU A 324 -6.95 56.20 -12.81
N LYS A 325 -6.51 56.66 -11.63
CA LYS A 325 -6.54 58.04 -11.08
C LYS A 325 -7.88 58.79 -11.17
N SER A 326 -8.99 58.13 -11.53
CA SER A 326 -10.27 58.79 -11.87
C SER A 326 -11.26 58.88 -10.67
N SER A 327 -10.92 58.31 -9.50
CA SER A 327 -11.80 58.19 -8.35
C SER A 327 -11.03 58.19 -7.03
N SER A 328 -11.76 58.36 -5.91
CA SER A 328 -11.19 58.19 -4.57
C SER A 328 -10.56 56.82 -4.41
N PHE A 329 -9.50 56.71 -3.63
CA PHE A 329 -8.79 55.44 -3.36
C PHE A 329 -9.77 54.32 -2.91
N LYS A 330 -10.73 54.69 -2.05
CA LYS A 330 -11.78 53.76 -1.56
C LYS A 330 -12.70 53.28 -2.70
N ASP A 331 -13.09 54.20 -3.59
CA ASP A 331 -13.95 53.86 -4.73
C ASP A 331 -13.20 53.00 -5.75
N ALA A 332 -11.90 53.25 -5.93
CA ALA A 332 -11.05 52.41 -6.80
C ALA A 332 -10.97 50.94 -6.30
N ILE A 333 -10.83 50.73 -4.97
CA ILE A 333 -10.82 49.39 -4.37
C ILE A 333 -12.16 48.69 -4.55
N ILE A 334 -13.25 49.39 -4.28
CA ILE A 334 -14.63 48.82 -4.42
C ILE A 334 -14.84 48.44 -5.89
N ARG A 335 -14.45 49.31 -6.83
CA ARG A 335 -14.61 49.09 -8.27
C ARG A 335 -13.76 47.88 -8.73
N GLY A 336 -12.47 47.85 -8.36
CA GLY A 336 -11.58 46.72 -8.70
C GLY A 336 -12.11 45.38 -8.17
N SER A 337 -12.60 45.35 -6.92
CA SER A 337 -13.19 44.15 -6.35
C SER A 337 -14.50 43.75 -7.07
N ALA A 338 -15.37 44.71 -7.39
CA ALA A 338 -16.63 44.46 -8.08
C ALA A 338 -16.43 43.90 -9.50
N LEU A 339 -15.45 44.42 -10.24
CA LEU A 339 -15.10 43.92 -11.59
C LEU A 339 -14.67 42.44 -11.54
N ARG A 340 -14.07 42.00 -10.43
CA ARG A 340 -13.59 40.63 -10.28
C ARG A 340 -14.64 39.65 -9.74
N LEU A 341 -15.75 40.14 -9.19
CA LEU A 341 -16.79 39.32 -8.57
C LEU A 341 -17.37 38.29 -9.54
N ARG A 342 -17.83 38.73 -10.71
CA ARG A 342 -18.46 37.87 -11.71
C ARG A 342 -17.50 36.82 -12.27
N PRO A 343 -16.29 37.15 -12.77
CA PRO A 343 -15.33 36.16 -13.25
C PRO A 343 -14.94 35.14 -12.16
N LYS A 344 -14.75 35.60 -10.91
CA LYS A 344 -14.40 34.71 -9.79
C LYS A 344 -15.50 33.71 -9.49
N LEU A 345 -16.76 34.13 -9.40
CA LEU A 345 -17.89 33.24 -9.18
C LEU A 345 -18.03 32.22 -10.31
N MET A 346 -17.84 32.64 -11.57
CA MET A 346 -17.87 31.72 -12.71
C MET A 346 -16.80 30.62 -12.58
N THR A 347 -15.57 31.00 -12.23
CA THR A 347 -14.48 30.04 -12.02
C THR A 347 -14.81 29.07 -10.88
N VAL A 348 -15.29 29.58 -9.74
CA VAL A 348 -15.67 28.78 -8.58
C VAL A 348 -16.75 27.76 -8.93
N PHE A 349 -17.86 28.21 -9.57
CA PHE A 349 -18.94 27.33 -9.97
C PHE A 349 -18.51 26.30 -11.02
N SER A 350 -17.61 26.66 -11.94
CA SER A 350 -17.06 25.75 -12.94
C SER A 350 -16.26 24.64 -12.27
N ILE A 351 -15.39 24.99 -11.30
CA ILE A 351 -14.58 23.98 -10.58
C ILE A 351 -15.48 23.11 -9.68
N LEU A 352 -16.43 23.72 -8.95
CA LEU A 352 -17.39 22.96 -8.14
C LEU A 352 -18.19 21.99 -9.00
N GLY A 353 -18.70 22.47 -10.17
CA GLY A 353 -19.43 21.64 -11.13
C GLY A 353 -18.63 20.46 -11.67
N GLY A 354 -17.32 20.61 -11.81
CA GLY A 354 -16.41 19.52 -12.19
C GLY A 354 -16.06 18.55 -11.05
N LEU A 355 -15.94 19.04 -9.81
CA LEU A 355 -15.51 18.24 -8.66
C LEU A 355 -16.68 17.54 -7.94
N ILE A 356 -17.86 18.16 -7.90
CA ILE A 356 -19.04 17.58 -7.21
C ILE A 356 -19.38 16.17 -7.74
N PRO A 357 -19.44 15.90 -9.06
CA PRO A 357 -19.72 14.56 -9.56
C PRO A 357 -18.73 13.50 -9.06
N ILE A 358 -17.45 13.87 -8.89
CA ILE A 358 -16.41 12.97 -8.41
C ILE A 358 -16.72 12.44 -7.01
N MET A 359 -17.37 13.25 -6.16
CA MET A 359 -17.75 12.86 -4.79
C MET A 359 -18.85 11.79 -4.75
N TYR A 360 -19.63 11.66 -5.83
CA TYR A 360 -20.77 10.72 -5.92
C TYR A 360 -20.51 9.53 -6.83
N ILE A 361 -19.33 9.46 -7.46
CA ILE A 361 -18.96 8.30 -8.29
C ILE A 361 -18.63 7.13 -7.38
N ASP A 362 -19.37 6.04 -7.53
CA ASP A 362 -19.08 4.75 -6.91
C ASP A 362 -18.32 3.86 -7.91
N GLY A 363 -17.18 3.32 -7.48
CA GLY A 363 -16.40 2.40 -8.30
C GLY A 363 -15.03 2.12 -7.69
N VAL A 364 -14.34 1.14 -8.24
CA VAL A 364 -13.00 0.78 -7.79
C VAL A 364 -12.03 1.92 -8.12
N GLY A 365 -11.40 2.50 -7.09
CA GLY A 365 -10.47 3.63 -7.22
C GLY A 365 -11.12 5.01 -7.06
N SER A 366 -12.46 5.13 -7.00
CA SER A 366 -13.14 6.40 -6.76
C SER A 366 -12.77 7.03 -5.42
N GLU A 367 -12.49 6.21 -4.40
CA GLU A 367 -12.07 6.66 -3.07
C GLU A 367 -10.84 7.57 -3.08
N VAL A 368 -9.85 7.28 -3.95
CA VAL A 368 -8.63 8.11 -4.08
C VAL A 368 -8.98 9.45 -4.72
N MET A 369 -9.82 9.44 -5.76
CA MET A 369 -10.26 10.65 -6.44
C MET A 369 -11.10 11.53 -5.52
N GLN A 370 -12.01 10.94 -4.74
CA GLN A 370 -12.82 11.64 -3.73
C GLN A 370 -11.94 12.30 -2.66
N ARG A 371 -10.89 11.61 -2.19
CA ARG A 371 -9.94 12.15 -1.21
C ARG A 371 -9.11 13.32 -1.77
N ILE A 372 -8.78 13.34 -3.06
CA ILE A 372 -8.11 14.47 -3.71
C ILE A 372 -9.08 15.64 -3.89
N ALA A 373 -10.32 15.37 -4.28
CA ALA A 373 -11.33 16.38 -4.57
C ALA A 373 -11.89 17.05 -3.30
N ALA A 374 -11.99 16.33 -2.19
CA ALA A 374 -12.60 16.83 -0.96
C ALA A 374 -11.94 18.13 -0.43
N PRO A 375 -10.62 18.22 -0.20
CA PRO A 375 -10.01 19.47 0.29
C PRO A 375 -10.18 20.61 -0.71
N MET A 376 -10.21 20.31 -2.01
CA MET A 376 -10.43 21.32 -3.03
C MET A 376 -11.84 21.89 -3.00
N LEU A 377 -12.88 21.05 -2.82
CA LEU A 377 -14.27 21.49 -2.73
C LEU A 377 -14.48 22.45 -1.57
N GLY A 378 -14.06 22.07 -0.35
CA GLY A 378 -14.18 22.95 0.82
C GLY A 378 -13.33 24.21 0.71
N GLY A 379 -12.09 24.06 0.24
CA GLY A 379 -11.13 25.17 0.18
C GLY A 379 -11.41 26.19 -0.92
N ILE A 380 -11.99 25.81 -2.05
CA ILE A 380 -12.37 26.74 -3.12
C ILE A 380 -13.45 27.71 -2.64
N VAL A 381 -14.43 27.24 -1.87
CA VAL A 381 -15.50 28.09 -1.31
C VAL A 381 -14.91 29.13 -0.38
N THR A 382 -14.11 28.72 0.59
CA THR A 382 -13.45 29.65 1.52
C THR A 382 -12.48 30.59 0.82
N SER A 383 -11.68 30.09 -0.14
CA SER A 383 -10.79 30.90 -0.98
C SER A 383 -11.56 31.97 -1.75
N ALA A 384 -12.78 31.69 -2.23
CA ALA A 384 -13.60 32.69 -2.93
C ALA A 384 -13.98 33.85 -2.00
N PHE A 385 -14.49 33.54 -0.80
CA PHE A 385 -14.81 34.58 0.19
C PHE A 385 -13.59 35.41 0.58
N LEU A 386 -12.47 34.75 0.85
CA LEU A 386 -11.23 35.42 1.25
C LEU A 386 -10.69 36.33 0.16
N THR A 387 -10.68 35.85 -1.09
CA THR A 387 -10.22 36.64 -2.22
C THR A 387 -11.06 37.89 -2.45
N LEU A 388 -12.39 37.79 -2.27
CA LEU A 388 -13.30 38.89 -2.52
C LEU A 388 -13.34 39.91 -1.38
N PHE A 389 -13.12 39.50 -0.13
CA PHE A 389 -13.25 40.39 1.04
C PHE A 389 -11.88 40.66 1.69
N LEU A 390 -11.12 39.64 2.06
CA LEU A 390 -9.91 39.81 2.86
C LEU A 390 -8.78 40.49 2.06
N ILE A 391 -8.57 40.11 0.82
CA ILE A 391 -7.50 40.70 0.00
C ILE A 391 -7.71 42.20 -0.25
N PRO A 392 -8.92 42.69 -0.65
CA PRO A 392 -9.16 44.12 -0.80
C PRO A 392 -8.98 44.87 0.52
N ILE A 393 -9.38 44.31 1.65
CA ILE A 393 -9.21 44.94 2.99
C ILE A 393 -7.71 45.04 3.32
N LEU A 394 -6.94 43.97 3.22
CA LEU A 394 -5.50 43.99 3.49
C LEU A 394 -4.75 44.94 2.54
N TYR A 395 -5.15 45.00 1.28
CA TYR A 395 -4.60 45.92 0.30
C TYR A 395 -4.91 47.39 0.64
N SER A 396 -6.13 47.68 1.16
CA SER A 396 -6.52 49.03 1.57
C SER A 396 -5.71 49.53 2.76
N LEU A 397 -5.53 48.71 3.79
CA LEU A 397 -4.78 49.04 5.01
C LEU A 397 -3.30 49.40 4.69
N ARG A 398 -2.71 48.76 3.70
CA ARG A 398 -1.35 49.05 3.27
C ARG A 398 -1.19 50.46 2.70
N LYS A 399 -2.11 50.91 1.86
CA LYS A 399 -1.94 52.13 1.07
C LYS A 399 -2.36 53.40 1.82
N ASP A 400 -3.26 53.29 2.82
CA ASP A 400 -3.54 54.37 3.77
C ASP A 400 -2.28 54.78 4.55
N SER A 401 -1.42 53.80 4.91
CA SER A 401 -0.16 54.08 5.60
C SER A 401 0.91 54.73 4.72
N THR A 402 0.77 54.66 3.38
CA THR A 402 1.73 55.25 2.41
C THR A 402 1.30 56.63 1.97
N ILE A 403 0.01 57.00 2.07
CA ILE A 403 -0.54 58.33 1.75
C ILE A 403 -0.43 59.26 2.97
N ALA A 404 -0.31 58.71 4.20
CA ALA A 404 -0.10 59.46 5.42
C ALA A 404 1.36 59.85 5.71
N LYS A 405 2.30 59.56 4.78
CA LYS A 405 3.67 60.05 4.72
C LYS A 405 3.84 60.91 3.49
#